data_05f8e15931a4f2a1b7c71d86c0c7567d
#
_entry.id   05f8e15931a4f2a1b7c71d86c0c7567d
#
_cell.length_a   1.000
_cell.length_b   1.000
_cell.length_c   1.000
_cell.angle_alpha   90.00
_cell.angle_beta   90.00
_cell.angle_gamma   90.00
#
_symmetry.space_group_name_H-M   'P 1'
#
loop_
_entity.id
_entity.type
_entity.pdbx_description
1 polymer ?
#
loop_
_entity_poly.entity_id
_entity_poly.type
_entity_poly.pdbx_seq_one_letter_code
_entity_poly.pdbx_strand_id
1 'polypeptide(L)'
;MNTPMLLSLLLFTLVSCSAIAGGNPCSGDNARTTPPPGAIVVDSMGSHKGSFRTLAEGVEHLIDTSKQQTIFLFPGVYHEQVFITPLAGPLVLQGYTCNTKSYADNQVTITQAKAQRDVPLNVTGDRNWATSTLGLAASSIKIFNLNVANTAGKIGGKVGQAVAVYANGTDYGFYACNFSSYRDTLCAHNGRELYARTLIRGATDFIFGMNAQAWFESCDIEVVGKGYVTANGRDTESNPSWYVFNHAHVYTNNASLVGKTYLGRPWRPYSRVVFQNSQLSDVVHPEGWKRWNNDTNTDSIYYKEFSNSGPGAALDQRVSFSGQLNKAVTISDILGENYESEWWVDTKYL
;
A
#
# COMPACT_ATOMS: atom_id res chain seq x y z
N MET A 1 6.04 -14.42 -64.21
CA MET A 1 5.12 -13.59 -63.40
C MET A 1 5.75 -13.45 -62.06
N ASN A 2 6.39 -12.32 -61.82
CA ASN A 2 7.11 -12.01 -60.60
C ASN A 2 6.21 -11.21 -59.63
N THR A 3 5.98 -11.74 -58.45
CA THR A 3 5.27 -11.05 -57.36
C THR A 3 6.30 -10.34 -56.50
N PRO A 4 6.18 -9.04 -56.23
CA PRO A 4 7.12 -8.37 -55.34
C PRO A 4 6.77 -8.60 -53.89
N MET A 5 7.77 -8.95 -53.11
CA MET A 5 7.79 -9.07 -51.67
C MET A 5 7.78 -7.66 -51.04
N LEU A 6 6.69 -7.34 -50.33
CA LEU A 6 6.59 -6.12 -49.53
C LEU A 6 7.43 -6.26 -48.26
N LEU A 7 8.50 -5.47 -48.20
CA LEU A 7 9.34 -5.30 -46.99
C LEU A 7 8.65 -4.30 -46.08
N SER A 8 8.09 -4.79 -44.97
CA SER A 8 7.51 -3.95 -43.93
C SER A 8 8.64 -3.35 -43.07
N LEU A 9 8.91 -2.05 -43.27
CA LEU A 9 9.82 -1.28 -42.42
C LEU A 9 9.12 -0.97 -41.10
N LEU A 10 9.51 -1.66 -39.99
CA LEU A 10 9.18 -1.22 -38.66
C LEU A 10 9.97 0.06 -38.31
N LEU A 11 9.30 1.20 -38.30
CA LEU A 11 9.84 2.43 -37.72
C LEU A 11 9.85 2.26 -36.19
N PHE A 12 11.04 2.07 -35.63
CA PHE A 12 11.29 2.31 -34.21
C PHE A 12 11.29 3.82 -33.97
N THR A 13 10.24 4.36 -33.41
CA THR A 13 10.26 5.71 -32.86
C THR A 13 11.11 5.70 -31.58
N LEU A 14 12.33 6.18 -31.71
CA LEU A 14 13.15 6.61 -30.59
C LEU A 14 12.41 7.73 -29.85
N VAL A 15 11.81 7.42 -28.71
CA VAL A 15 11.39 8.44 -27.76
C VAL A 15 12.67 9.08 -27.23
N SER A 16 13.03 10.19 -27.84
CA SER A 16 14.08 11.07 -27.33
C SER A 16 13.63 11.61 -25.98
N CYS A 17 14.30 11.16 -24.93
CA CYS A 17 14.22 11.77 -23.61
C CYS A 17 14.77 13.19 -23.76
N SER A 18 13.90 14.17 -24.00
CA SER A 18 14.27 15.58 -23.99
C SER A 18 14.66 15.92 -22.55
N ALA A 19 15.95 16.13 -22.33
CA ALA A 19 16.44 16.78 -21.13
C ALA A 19 15.78 18.16 -21.05
N ILE A 20 14.84 18.33 -20.13
CA ILE A 20 14.22 19.62 -19.85
C ILE A 20 15.29 20.48 -19.20
N ALA A 21 15.74 21.50 -19.94
CA ALA A 21 16.68 22.49 -19.45
C ALA A 21 16.06 23.33 -18.33
N GLY A 22 16.71 23.34 -17.15
CA GLY A 22 16.88 24.53 -16.33
C GLY A 22 15.64 25.16 -15.67
N GLY A 23 14.88 24.43 -14.87
CA GLY A 23 14.10 24.97 -13.75
C GLY A 23 14.51 24.22 -12.49
N ASN A 24 14.58 24.90 -11.35
CA ASN A 24 14.86 24.25 -10.07
C ASN A 24 13.71 23.27 -9.77
N PRO A 25 13.86 21.96 -9.96
CA PRO A 25 12.73 21.07 -10.18
C PRO A 25 11.87 20.81 -8.93
N CYS A 26 12.31 21.25 -7.75
CA CYS A 26 11.62 21.02 -6.49
C CYS A 26 11.78 22.22 -5.55
N SER A 27 11.17 23.36 -5.88
CA SER A 27 11.29 24.63 -5.12
C SER A 27 9.99 25.09 -4.46
N GLY A 28 8.91 24.28 -4.51
CA GLY A 28 7.64 24.63 -3.88
C GLY A 28 7.66 24.46 -2.37
N ASP A 29 6.75 25.14 -1.66
CA ASP A 29 6.61 25.08 -0.20
C ASP A 29 6.36 23.66 0.36
N ASN A 30 5.86 22.77 -0.47
CA ASN A 30 5.65 21.38 -0.12
C ASN A 30 6.80 20.44 -0.52
N ALA A 31 7.91 20.97 -1.03
CA ALA A 31 9.06 20.13 -1.40
C ALA A 31 9.84 19.66 -0.16
N ARG A 32 10.29 18.40 -0.18
CA ARG A 32 11.24 17.83 0.78
C ARG A 32 12.46 17.35 0.01
N THR A 33 13.49 18.18 -0.03
CA THR A 33 14.69 17.97 -0.87
C THR A 33 15.99 17.87 -0.07
N THR A 34 15.92 18.11 1.24
CA THR A 34 17.08 18.08 2.14
C THR A 34 16.78 17.21 3.37
N PRO A 35 17.77 16.43 3.84
CA PRO A 35 17.63 15.66 5.07
C PRO A 35 17.50 16.60 6.27
N PRO A 36 16.66 16.28 7.26
CA PRO A 36 16.63 17.01 8.50
C PRO A 36 17.94 16.81 9.29
N PRO A 37 18.29 17.75 10.20
CA PRO A 37 19.50 17.62 11.02
C PRO A 37 19.53 16.29 11.78
N GLY A 38 20.66 15.59 11.75
CA GLY A 38 20.88 14.32 12.42
C GLY A 38 20.24 13.09 11.74
N ALA A 39 19.65 13.25 10.56
CA ALA A 39 19.14 12.11 9.81
C ALA A 39 20.28 11.20 9.31
N ILE A 40 20.03 9.91 9.33
CA ILE A 40 20.79 8.93 8.55
C ILE A 40 20.44 9.15 7.07
N VAL A 41 21.44 9.39 6.24
CA VAL A 41 21.24 9.73 4.83
C VAL A 41 21.53 8.52 3.95
N VAL A 42 20.59 8.22 3.06
CA VAL A 42 20.70 7.14 2.06
C VAL A 42 20.67 7.73 0.67
N ASP A 43 21.68 7.43 -0.14
CA ASP A 43 21.82 7.90 -1.52
C ASP A 43 22.46 6.82 -2.39
N SER A 44 21.66 6.17 -3.23
CA SER A 44 22.13 5.10 -4.11
C SER A 44 23.25 5.50 -5.05
N MET A 45 23.29 6.78 -5.42
CA MET A 45 24.35 7.35 -6.27
C MET A 45 25.62 7.73 -5.47
N GLY A 46 25.49 7.87 -4.11
CA GLY A 46 26.57 8.28 -3.21
C GLY A 46 27.13 9.66 -3.51
N SER A 47 26.31 10.53 -4.03
CA SER A 47 26.69 11.91 -4.34
C SER A 47 26.82 12.75 -3.07
N HIS A 48 26.22 12.29 -1.97
CA HIS A 48 26.22 12.98 -0.67
C HIS A 48 27.25 12.34 0.26
N LYS A 49 28.21 13.13 0.71
CA LYS A 49 29.26 12.65 1.62
C LYS A 49 28.67 12.09 2.90
N GLY A 50 29.10 10.86 3.29
CA GLY A 50 28.65 10.18 4.48
C GLY A 50 27.30 9.49 4.35
N SER A 51 26.72 9.43 3.14
CA SER A 51 25.50 8.65 2.90
C SER A 51 25.80 7.17 2.71
N PHE A 52 24.79 6.34 3.04
CA PHE A 52 24.76 4.91 2.75
C PHE A 52 24.21 4.66 1.36
N ARG A 53 24.54 3.55 0.73
CA ARG A 53 24.10 3.22 -0.62
C ARG A 53 22.74 2.53 -0.68
N THR A 54 22.36 1.87 0.40
CA THR A 54 21.12 1.11 0.50
C THR A 54 20.33 1.52 1.75
N LEU A 55 19.02 1.31 1.75
CA LEU A 55 18.21 1.53 2.94
C LEU A 55 18.57 0.51 4.02
N ALA A 56 18.90 -0.72 3.64
CA ALA A 56 19.34 -1.76 4.57
C ALA A 56 20.57 -1.31 5.38
N GLU A 57 21.60 -0.76 4.72
CA GLU A 57 22.74 -0.14 5.41
C GLU A 57 22.31 0.98 6.35
N GLY A 58 21.39 1.85 5.92
CA GLY A 58 20.84 2.91 6.77
C GLY A 58 20.12 2.38 8.01
N VAL A 59 19.38 1.29 7.86
CA VAL A 59 18.68 0.60 8.96
C VAL A 59 19.66 -0.02 9.95
N GLU A 60 20.75 -0.62 9.47
CA GLU A 60 21.82 -1.18 10.32
C GLU A 60 22.53 -0.13 11.20
N HIS A 61 22.43 1.16 10.82
CA HIS A 61 23.01 2.27 11.58
C HIS A 61 22.02 2.93 12.57
N LEU A 62 20.80 2.40 12.68
CA LEU A 62 19.89 2.78 13.76
C LEU A 62 20.49 2.32 15.10
N ILE A 63 20.50 3.22 16.07
CA ILE A 63 21.04 2.94 17.40
C ILE A 63 19.90 2.57 18.37
N ASP A 64 20.23 1.85 19.42
CA ASP A 64 19.30 1.52 20.51
C ASP A 64 19.07 2.76 21.37
N THR A 65 17.98 3.46 21.11
CA THR A 65 17.60 4.69 21.81
C THR A 65 16.08 4.89 21.83
N SER A 66 15.55 5.43 22.91
CA SER A 66 14.15 5.85 22.99
C SER A 66 13.83 7.13 22.21
N LYS A 67 14.86 7.82 21.69
CA LYS A 67 14.67 9.04 20.91
C LYS A 67 14.29 8.70 19.47
N GLN A 68 13.53 9.61 18.85
CA GLN A 68 13.22 9.50 17.43
C GLN A 68 14.48 9.51 16.59
N GLN A 69 14.53 8.59 15.64
CA GLN A 69 15.54 8.55 14.58
C GLN A 69 14.88 8.80 13.22
N THR A 70 15.63 9.33 12.27
CA THR A 70 15.14 9.61 10.93
C THR A 70 16.12 9.05 9.90
N ILE A 71 15.58 8.36 8.89
CA ILE A 71 16.31 8.00 7.67
C ILE A 71 15.72 8.82 6.53
N PHE A 72 16.57 9.53 5.79
CA PHE A 72 16.22 10.30 4.62
C PHE A 72 16.83 9.65 3.38
N LEU A 73 15.98 9.41 2.35
CA LEU A 73 16.41 8.79 1.10
C LEU A 73 16.40 9.81 -0.04
N PHE A 74 17.52 9.92 -0.74
CA PHE A 74 17.61 10.70 -1.97
C PHE A 74 17.00 9.96 -3.17
N PRO A 75 16.70 10.67 -4.28
CA PRO A 75 16.12 10.08 -5.48
C PRO A 75 16.89 8.87 -5.97
N GLY A 76 16.15 7.81 -6.32
CA GLY A 76 16.76 6.60 -6.85
C GLY A 76 15.85 5.38 -6.77
N VAL A 77 16.30 4.32 -7.41
CA VAL A 77 15.70 2.98 -7.32
C VAL A 77 16.63 2.08 -6.51
N TYR A 78 16.13 1.65 -5.36
CA TYR A 78 16.82 0.80 -4.41
C TYR A 78 16.33 -0.63 -4.60
N HIS A 79 17.16 -1.48 -5.19
CA HIS A 79 16.83 -2.88 -5.48
C HIS A 79 17.21 -3.75 -4.27
N GLU A 80 16.31 -3.81 -3.30
CA GLU A 80 16.59 -4.49 -2.03
C GLU A 80 15.30 -4.97 -1.33
N GLN A 81 15.48 -5.88 -0.40
CA GLN A 81 14.50 -6.33 0.59
C GLN A 81 14.92 -5.78 1.94
N VAL A 82 14.08 -5.01 2.62
CA VAL A 82 14.43 -4.34 3.87
C VAL A 82 13.50 -4.78 4.99
N PHE A 83 14.09 -5.18 6.11
CA PHE A 83 13.36 -5.55 7.32
C PHE A 83 13.77 -4.64 8.49
N ILE A 84 12.78 -3.94 9.05
CA ILE A 84 12.99 -3.11 10.24
C ILE A 84 12.54 -3.93 11.46
N THR A 85 13.51 -4.42 12.19
CA THR A 85 13.32 -5.19 13.44
C THR A 85 12.83 -4.27 14.56
N PRO A 86 12.33 -4.82 15.70
CA PRO A 86 11.91 -4.00 16.84
C PRO A 86 12.95 -2.97 17.25
N LEU A 87 12.51 -1.74 17.48
CA LEU A 87 13.31 -0.59 17.90
C LEU A 87 12.85 -0.10 19.27
N ALA A 88 13.78 0.47 20.06
CA ALA A 88 13.47 1.06 21.36
C ALA A 88 12.76 2.41 21.25
N GLY A 89 12.85 3.10 20.11
CA GLY A 89 12.26 4.42 19.89
C GLY A 89 11.63 4.58 18.51
N PRO A 90 10.96 5.73 18.31
CA PRO A 90 10.23 6.02 17.07
C PRO A 90 11.15 6.18 15.86
N LEU A 91 10.65 5.78 14.68
CA LEU A 91 11.37 5.92 13.41
C LEU A 91 10.58 6.73 12.38
N VAL A 92 11.27 7.61 11.69
CA VAL A 92 10.76 8.31 10.51
C VAL A 92 11.54 7.89 9.28
N LEU A 93 10.86 7.41 8.24
CA LEU A 93 11.42 7.23 6.90
C LEU A 93 10.90 8.33 5.98
N GLN A 94 11.78 9.07 5.34
CA GLN A 94 11.41 10.18 4.46
C GLN A 94 12.05 10.03 3.08
N GLY A 95 11.22 9.97 2.05
CA GLY A 95 11.69 10.07 0.68
C GLY A 95 11.83 11.52 0.22
N TYR A 96 12.83 11.79 -0.61
CA TYR A 96 12.89 13.02 -1.40
C TYR A 96 11.66 13.13 -2.29
N THR A 97 11.03 14.32 -2.31
CA THR A 97 9.86 14.60 -3.15
C THR A 97 9.75 16.07 -3.48
N CYS A 98 9.15 16.40 -4.63
CA CYS A 98 8.79 17.77 -4.98
C CYS A 98 7.49 18.23 -4.35
N ASN A 99 6.67 17.28 -3.85
CA ASN A 99 5.40 17.59 -3.19
C ASN A 99 5.08 16.56 -2.11
N THR A 100 5.22 16.95 -0.86
CA THR A 100 4.93 16.06 0.28
C THR A 100 3.48 15.59 0.36
N LYS A 101 2.55 16.29 -0.28
CA LYS A 101 1.12 15.99 -0.24
C LYS A 101 0.66 15.01 -1.32
N SER A 102 1.54 14.63 -2.24
CA SER A 102 1.23 13.77 -3.38
C SER A 102 2.23 12.62 -3.53
N TYR A 103 1.74 11.41 -3.67
CA TYR A 103 2.56 10.26 -4.01
C TYR A 103 3.08 10.30 -5.45
N ALA A 104 2.42 11.06 -6.35
CA ALA A 104 2.79 11.15 -7.76
C ALA A 104 4.15 11.83 -7.96
N ASP A 105 4.59 12.62 -6.99
CA ASP A 105 5.85 13.35 -7.02
C ASP A 105 6.99 12.61 -6.27
N ASN A 106 6.76 11.38 -5.81
CA ASN A 106 7.75 10.57 -5.11
C ASN A 106 8.89 10.18 -6.06
N GLN A 107 10.14 10.39 -5.62
CA GLN A 107 11.33 10.12 -6.42
C GLN A 107 12.19 8.98 -5.85
N VAL A 108 11.72 8.34 -4.78
CA VAL A 108 12.41 7.23 -4.11
C VAL A 108 11.58 5.96 -4.28
N THR A 109 12.20 4.93 -4.86
CA THR A 109 11.55 3.63 -5.06
C THR A 109 12.38 2.53 -4.43
N ILE A 110 11.79 1.75 -3.53
CA ILE A 110 12.35 0.52 -2.98
C ILE A 110 11.65 -0.64 -3.68
N THR A 111 12.41 -1.55 -4.28
CA THR A 111 11.80 -2.61 -5.11
C THR A 111 12.60 -3.90 -5.10
N GLN A 112 11.89 -5.00 -5.24
CA GLN A 112 12.43 -6.33 -5.51
C GLN A 112 11.36 -7.20 -6.20
N ALA A 113 11.71 -8.41 -6.61
CA ALA A 113 10.81 -9.33 -7.30
C ALA A 113 10.86 -10.71 -6.63
N LYS A 114 10.02 -10.92 -5.59
CA LYS A 114 9.97 -12.17 -4.83
C LYS A 114 8.55 -12.53 -4.45
N ALA A 115 8.09 -13.67 -4.92
CA ALA A 115 6.81 -14.24 -4.53
C ALA A 115 7.01 -15.47 -3.62
N GLN A 116 5.93 -15.98 -3.06
CA GLN A 116 6.00 -17.18 -2.21
C GLN A 116 6.64 -18.40 -2.89
N ARG A 117 6.53 -18.52 -4.21
CA ARG A 117 7.21 -19.60 -4.98
C ARG A 117 8.74 -19.52 -4.86
N ASP A 118 9.28 -18.32 -4.64
CA ASP A 118 10.72 -18.06 -4.58
C ASP A 118 11.25 -18.19 -3.14
N VAL A 119 10.37 -18.40 -2.16
CA VAL A 119 10.74 -18.65 -0.76
C VAL A 119 11.01 -20.14 -0.59
N PRO A 120 12.21 -20.53 -0.08
CA PRO A 120 12.53 -21.93 0.16
C PRO A 120 11.51 -22.63 1.07
N LEU A 121 11.23 -23.91 0.82
CA LEU A 121 10.23 -24.68 1.57
C LEU A 121 10.60 -24.89 3.03
N ASN A 122 11.89 -24.87 3.36
CA ASN A 122 12.40 -25.00 4.73
C ASN A 122 12.36 -23.70 5.53
N VAL A 123 11.95 -22.57 4.94
CA VAL A 123 11.73 -21.32 5.69
C VAL A 123 10.57 -21.51 6.63
N THR A 124 10.81 -21.37 7.92
CA THR A 124 9.80 -21.38 8.98
C THR A 124 9.22 -19.98 9.18
N GLY A 125 7.98 -19.90 9.64
CA GLY A 125 7.29 -18.63 9.87
C GLY A 125 6.43 -18.17 8.70
N ASP A 126 6.08 -16.89 8.69
CA ASP A 126 5.17 -16.32 7.70
C ASP A 126 5.86 -16.12 6.34
N ARG A 127 5.39 -16.88 5.36
CA ARG A 127 5.92 -16.81 3.99
C ARG A 127 5.59 -15.48 3.31
N ASN A 128 4.52 -14.79 3.69
CA ASN A 128 4.23 -13.44 3.21
C ASN A 128 5.27 -12.43 3.71
N TRP A 129 5.66 -12.52 4.99
CA TRP A 129 6.76 -11.74 5.54
C TRP A 129 8.04 -11.93 4.71
N ALA A 130 8.38 -13.18 4.39
CA ALA A 130 9.57 -13.50 3.62
C ALA A 130 9.56 -12.97 2.17
N THR A 131 8.40 -12.56 1.64
CA THR A 131 8.28 -11.95 0.30
C THR A 131 8.25 -10.43 0.34
N SER A 132 8.05 -9.80 1.49
CA SER A 132 7.87 -8.35 1.56
C SER A 132 9.09 -7.58 1.08
N THR A 133 8.86 -6.52 0.33
CA THR A 133 9.92 -5.57 -0.06
C THR A 133 10.34 -4.74 1.15
N LEU A 134 9.37 -4.25 1.92
CA LEU A 134 9.58 -3.55 3.18
C LEU A 134 8.77 -4.25 4.28
N GLY A 135 9.45 -4.89 5.20
CA GLY A 135 8.87 -5.54 6.37
C GLY A 135 9.11 -4.72 7.64
N LEU A 136 8.05 -4.40 8.37
CA LEU A 136 8.09 -3.57 9.57
C LEU A 136 7.65 -4.38 10.78
N ALA A 137 8.59 -4.68 11.69
CA ALA A 137 8.32 -5.33 12.98
C ALA A 137 8.49 -4.37 14.17
N ALA A 138 9.12 -3.21 13.97
CA ALA A 138 9.13 -2.13 14.96
C ALA A 138 7.78 -1.44 15.01
N SER A 139 7.45 -0.86 16.15
CA SER A 139 6.28 0.01 16.34
C SER A 139 6.66 1.49 16.26
N SER A 140 5.66 2.37 16.19
CA SER A 140 5.85 3.83 16.15
C SER A 140 6.70 4.28 14.97
N ILE A 141 6.17 4.09 13.75
CA ILE A 141 6.87 4.45 12.51
C ILE A 141 6.01 5.42 11.69
N LYS A 142 6.65 6.48 11.18
CA LYS A 142 6.10 7.33 10.11
C LYS A 142 6.87 7.11 8.82
N ILE A 143 6.15 6.90 7.73
CA ILE A 143 6.73 6.76 6.39
C ILE A 143 6.11 7.81 5.47
N PHE A 144 6.97 8.60 4.83
CA PHE A 144 6.55 9.68 3.96
C PHE A 144 7.15 9.54 2.56
N ASN A 145 6.30 9.62 1.54
CA ASN A 145 6.69 9.80 0.13
C ASN A 145 7.68 8.73 -0.37
N LEU A 146 7.38 7.48 -0.10
CA LEU A 146 8.12 6.34 -0.64
C LEU A 146 7.26 5.54 -1.60
N ASN A 147 7.85 5.13 -2.71
CA ASN A 147 7.33 4.06 -3.56
C ASN A 147 7.93 2.73 -3.09
N VAL A 148 7.07 1.77 -2.77
CA VAL A 148 7.50 0.41 -2.40
C VAL A 148 6.82 -0.59 -3.33
N ALA A 149 7.62 -1.34 -4.08
CA ALA A 149 7.10 -2.23 -5.10
C ALA A 149 7.63 -3.66 -4.95
N ASN A 150 6.73 -4.65 -5.07
CA ASN A 150 7.14 -6.02 -5.36
C ASN A 150 6.77 -6.35 -6.80
N THR A 151 7.78 -6.50 -7.64
CA THR A 151 7.64 -6.64 -9.09
C THR A 151 7.60 -8.09 -9.58
N ALA A 152 7.32 -9.06 -8.70
CA ALA A 152 7.17 -10.47 -9.09
C ALA A 152 6.04 -10.70 -10.12
N GLY A 153 5.07 -9.78 -10.19
CA GLY A 153 4.02 -9.76 -11.19
C GLY A 153 2.94 -10.82 -10.98
N LYS A 154 2.23 -11.13 -12.07
CA LYS A 154 1.14 -12.10 -12.03
C LYS A 154 1.69 -13.53 -12.10
N ILE A 155 1.55 -14.25 -11.00
CA ILE A 155 1.94 -15.64 -10.87
C ILE A 155 0.69 -16.49 -10.66
N GLY A 156 0.54 -17.54 -11.48
CA GLY A 156 -0.56 -18.48 -11.35
C GLY A 156 -0.46 -19.39 -10.11
N GLY A 157 -1.60 -20.01 -9.75
CA GLY A 157 -1.66 -20.98 -8.66
C GLY A 157 -1.69 -20.35 -7.26
N LYS A 158 -1.27 -21.15 -6.25
CA LYS A 158 -1.39 -20.81 -4.82
C LYS A 158 -0.17 -20.09 -4.24
N VAL A 159 0.88 -19.87 -5.02
CA VAL A 159 2.20 -19.39 -4.55
C VAL A 159 2.60 -18.04 -5.15
N GLY A 160 1.61 -17.28 -5.57
CA GLY A 160 1.81 -15.98 -6.23
C GLY A 160 1.74 -14.76 -5.32
N GLN A 161 1.64 -14.94 -4.01
CA GLN A 161 1.66 -13.85 -3.03
C GLN A 161 3.02 -13.15 -3.07
N ALA A 162 3.00 -11.82 -3.16
CA ALA A 162 4.20 -11.02 -3.36
C ALA A 162 4.01 -9.64 -2.69
N VAL A 163 4.34 -9.57 -1.41
CA VAL A 163 4.05 -8.41 -0.57
C VAL A 163 4.99 -7.25 -0.88
N ALA A 164 4.46 -6.04 -1.06
CA ALA A 164 5.27 -4.84 -1.11
C ALA A 164 5.57 -4.35 0.32
N VAL A 165 4.53 -4.12 1.14
CA VAL A 165 4.69 -3.66 2.53
C VAL A 165 4.01 -4.63 3.48
N TYR A 166 4.73 -5.05 4.52
CA TYR A 166 4.21 -5.86 5.61
C TYR A 166 4.31 -5.08 6.92
N ALA A 167 3.18 -4.66 7.48
CA ALA A 167 3.08 -3.91 8.73
C ALA A 167 2.74 -4.86 9.89
N ASN A 168 3.70 -5.16 10.77
CA ASN A 168 3.56 -6.15 11.86
C ASN A 168 3.90 -5.59 13.26
N GLY A 169 3.77 -4.32 13.44
CA GLY A 169 3.83 -3.67 14.75
C GLY A 169 2.55 -2.87 14.99
N THR A 170 2.64 -1.77 15.68
CA THR A 170 1.54 -0.83 15.92
C THR A 170 1.98 0.61 15.75
N ASP A 171 1.00 1.51 15.60
CA ASP A 171 1.23 2.95 15.54
C ASP A 171 2.02 3.36 14.29
N TYR A 172 1.48 2.98 13.15
CA TYR A 172 2.03 3.31 11.83
C TYR A 172 1.27 4.43 11.15
N GLY A 173 2.03 5.41 10.62
CA GLY A 173 1.51 6.43 9.71
C GLY A 173 2.21 6.37 8.35
N PHE A 174 1.45 6.13 7.29
CA PHE A 174 1.93 6.13 5.90
C PHE A 174 1.32 7.32 5.16
N TYR A 175 2.16 8.23 4.66
CA TYR A 175 1.73 9.51 4.13
C TYR A 175 2.23 9.72 2.70
N ALA A 176 1.31 9.90 1.77
CA ALA A 176 1.58 10.12 0.35
C ALA A 176 2.59 9.08 -0.21
N CYS A 177 2.41 7.82 0.16
CA CYS A 177 3.20 6.68 -0.32
C CYS A 177 2.56 6.04 -1.56
N ASN A 178 3.29 5.14 -2.21
CA ASN A 178 2.79 4.33 -3.31
C ASN A 178 3.25 2.88 -3.10
N PHE A 179 2.30 1.97 -2.86
CA PHE A 179 2.55 0.55 -2.68
C PHE A 179 2.02 -0.23 -3.87
N SER A 180 2.86 -1.01 -4.50
CA SER A 180 2.46 -1.74 -5.70
C SER A 180 2.95 -3.18 -5.74
N SER A 181 2.03 -4.07 -6.10
CA SER A 181 2.28 -5.45 -6.47
C SER A 181 1.12 -5.95 -7.32
N TYR A 182 1.07 -7.25 -7.64
CA TYR A 182 -0.09 -7.86 -8.30
C TYR A 182 -1.01 -8.55 -7.30
N ARG A 183 -0.46 -9.30 -6.35
CA ARG A 183 -1.23 -10.06 -5.35
C ARG A 183 -0.63 -9.85 -3.96
N ASP A 184 -1.50 -9.62 -2.97
CA ASP A 184 -1.11 -9.46 -1.56
C ASP A 184 -0.17 -8.23 -1.36
N THR A 185 -0.48 -7.08 -1.96
CA THR A 185 0.42 -5.90 -1.99
C THR A 185 0.74 -5.35 -0.61
N LEU A 186 -0.30 -5.11 0.19
CA LEU A 186 -0.20 -4.55 1.55
C LEU A 186 -0.73 -5.55 2.56
N CYS A 187 0.15 -6.02 3.44
CA CYS A 187 -0.22 -6.75 4.64
C CYS A 187 -0.38 -5.78 5.81
N ALA A 188 -1.60 -5.28 6.02
CA ALA A 188 -2.00 -4.54 7.22
C ALA A 188 -2.28 -5.56 8.33
N HIS A 189 -1.19 -5.99 9.02
CA HIS A 189 -1.25 -7.22 9.79
C HIS A 189 -1.63 -7.03 11.24
N ASN A 190 -1.07 -6.05 11.93
CA ASN A 190 -1.22 -5.93 13.37
C ASN A 190 -1.21 -4.46 13.85
N GLY A 191 -1.99 -4.16 14.91
CA GLY A 191 -1.98 -2.88 15.59
C GLY A 191 -2.74 -1.77 14.87
N ARG A 192 -2.47 -0.50 15.25
CA ARG A 192 -3.12 0.69 14.70
C ARG A 192 -2.32 1.21 13.50
N GLU A 193 -3.02 1.45 12.40
CA GLU A 193 -2.39 1.86 11.14
C GLU A 193 -3.20 2.98 10.47
N LEU A 194 -2.53 4.04 10.05
CA LEU A 194 -3.09 5.14 9.26
C LEU A 194 -2.40 5.20 7.90
N TYR A 195 -3.20 5.12 6.85
CA TYR A 195 -2.78 5.32 5.47
C TYR A 195 -3.47 6.57 4.94
N ALA A 196 -2.71 7.63 4.66
CA ALA A 196 -3.29 8.88 4.21
C ALA A 196 -2.69 9.31 2.87
N ARG A 197 -3.57 9.62 1.89
CA ARG A 197 -3.21 10.06 0.53
C ARG A 197 -2.23 9.11 -0.17
N THR A 198 -2.39 7.81 0.11
CA THR A 198 -1.48 6.76 -0.37
C THR A 198 -2.13 6.01 -1.53
N LEU A 199 -1.36 5.75 -2.58
CA LEU A 199 -1.75 4.83 -3.65
C LEU A 199 -1.44 3.40 -3.23
N ILE A 200 -2.45 2.52 -3.32
CA ILE A 200 -2.28 1.08 -3.14
C ILE A 200 -2.78 0.37 -4.40
N ARG A 201 -1.89 -0.38 -5.03
CA ARG A 201 -2.10 -0.94 -6.36
C ARG A 201 -1.99 -2.46 -6.34
N GLY A 202 -3.01 -3.15 -6.89
CA GLY A 202 -3.00 -4.59 -6.92
C GLY A 202 -4.18 -5.21 -7.66
N ALA A 203 -4.31 -6.53 -7.60
CA ALA A 203 -5.40 -7.29 -8.23
C ALA A 203 -6.13 -8.21 -7.26
N THR A 204 -5.42 -9.11 -6.58
CA THR A 204 -6.04 -10.16 -5.75
C THR A 204 -5.61 -10.02 -4.30
N ASP A 205 -6.60 -9.86 -3.40
CA ASP A 205 -6.38 -9.80 -1.94
C ASP A 205 -5.32 -8.77 -1.56
N PHE A 206 -5.27 -7.65 -2.28
CA PHE A 206 -4.09 -6.81 -2.27
C PHE A 206 -4.00 -5.86 -1.06
N ILE A 207 -5.04 -5.84 -0.18
CA ILE A 207 -4.98 -5.26 1.16
C ILE A 207 -5.52 -6.33 2.11
N PHE A 208 -4.64 -6.92 2.90
CA PHE A 208 -4.98 -8.06 3.74
C PHE A 208 -4.26 -8.02 5.08
N GLY A 209 -4.57 -8.92 6.00
CA GLY A 209 -3.95 -9.03 7.32
C GLY A 209 -4.93 -9.56 8.35
N MET A 210 -4.50 -9.70 9.61
CA MET A 210 -5.23 -10.44 10.65
C MET A 210 -5.78 -9.58 11.78
N ASN A 211 -4.98 -8.66 12.33
CA ASN A 211 -5.28 -8.02 13.61
C ASN A 211 -5.22 -6.48 13.56
N ALA A 212 -5.00 -5.89 12.38
CA ALA A 212 -4.83 -4.45 12.28
C ALA A 212 -6.16 -3.68 12.36
N GLN A 213 -6.13 -2.58 13.09
CA GLN A 213 -7.11 -1.51 13.06
C GLN A 213 -6.59 -0.45 12.09
N ALA A 214 -7.05 -0.47 10.84
CA ALA A 214 -6.49 0.29 9.75
C ALA A 214 -7.49 1.32 9.20
N TRP A 215 -7.09 2.58 9.20
CA TRP A 215 -7.81 3.70 8.59
C TRP A 215 -7.13 4.14 7.31
N PHE A 216 -7.88 4.13 6.22
CA PHE A 216 -7.43 4.56 4.90
C PHE A 216 -8.12 5.88 4.54
N GLU A 217 -7.41 7.00 4.67
CA GLU A 217 -7.94 8.34 4.41
C GLU A 217 -7.49 8.86 3.04
N SER A 218 -8.45 9.18 2.18
CA SER A 218 -8.19 9.78 0.87
C SER A 218 -7.17 8.99 0.04
N CYS A 219 -7.23 7.65 0.14
CA CYS A 219 -6.33 6.75 -0.57
C CYS A 219 -6.85 6.44 -1.98
N ASP A 220 -5.93 6.34 -2.94
CA ASP A 220 -6.19 5.81 -4.26
C ASP A 220 -5.97 4.29 -4.29
N ILE A 221 -6.99 3.55 -4.72
CA ILE A 221 -6.99 2.08 -4.76
C ILE A 221 -7.06 1.66 -6.23
N GLU A 222 -5.91 1.45 -6.85
CA GLU A 222 -5.82 1.11 -8.27
C GLU A 222 -5.87 -0.40 -8.50
N VAL A 223 -6.88 -0.83 -9.25
CA VAL A 223 -7.07 -2.24 -9.65
C VAL A 223 -6.36 -2.52 -10.97
N VAL A 224 -5.41 -3.45 -10.98
CA VAL A 224 -4.62 -3.83 -12.16
C VAL A 224 -4.96 -5.21 -12.73
N GLY A 225 -5.93 -5.90 -12.14
CA GLY A 225 -6.41 -7.19 -12.60
C GLY A 225 -7.68 -7.60 -11.88
N LYS A 226 -8.39 -8.61 -12.41
CA LYS A 226 -9.58 -9.14 -11.73
C LYS A 226 -9.23 -9.70 -10.36
N GLY A 227 -10.08 -9.47 -9.34
CA GLY A 227 -9.87 -10.04 -8.02
C GLY A 227 -10.62 -9.33 -6.89
N TYR A 228 -9.92 -9.01 -5.83
CA TYR A 228 -10.50 -8.50 -4.59
C TYR A 228 -9.60 -7.41 -4.01
N VAL A 229 -10.18 -6.29 -3.61
CA VAL A 229 -9.43 -5.22 -2.95
C VAL A 229 -8.95 -5.70 -1.59
N THR A 230 -9.87 -6.20 -0.76
CA THR A 230 -9.54 -6.61 0.62
C THR A 230 -9.71 -8.10 0.86
N ALA A 231 -8.87 -8.64 1.76
CA ALA A 231 -8.98 -9.97 2.35
C ALA A 231 -8.68 -9.87 3.87
N ASN A 232 -9.62 -9.29 4.63
CA ASN A 232 -9.44 -9.13 6.07
C ASN A 232 -9.60 -10.48 6.77
N GLY A 233 -8.64 -10.77 7.67
CA GLY A 233 -8.48 -12.06 8.34
C GLY A 233 -8.90 -12.06 9.81
N ARG A 234 -9.78 -11.15 10.25
CA ARG A 234 -10.33 -11.17 11.60
C ARG A 234 -10.97 -12.52 11.89
N ASP A 235 -10.46 -13.24 12.88
CA ASP A 235 -10.75 -14.66 13.12
C ASP A 235 -11.73 -14.92 14.27
N THR A 236 -11.83 -13.98 15.21
CA THR A 236 -12.70 -14.06 16.39
C THR A 236 -13.44 -12.75 16.63
N GLU A 237 -14.50 -12.80 17.42
CA GLU A 237 -15.27 -11.61 17.79
C GLU A 237 -14.44 -10.62 18.62
N SER A 238 -13.55 -11.10 19.47
CA SER A 238 -12.67 -10.27 20.32
C SER A 238 -11.47 -9.68 19.59
N ASN A 239 -11.15 -10.16 18.39
CA ASN A 239 -10.06 -9.61 17.57
C ASN A 239 -10.42 -8.17 17.15
N PRO A 240 -9.56 -7.16 17.39
CA PRO A 240 -9.87 -5.76 17.13
C PRO A 240 -9.86 -5.39 15.65
N SER A 241 -9.39 -6.24 14.75
CA SER A 241 -9.17 -5.92 13.34
C SER A 241 -10.37 -5.26 12.69
N TRP A 242 -10.11 -4.13 12.02
CA TRP A 242 -11.13 -3.38 11.30
C TRP A 242 -10.46 -2.53 10.21
N TYR A 243 -10.87 -2.69 8.96
CA TYR A 243 -10.42 -1.84 7.87
C TYR A 243 -11.52 -0.85 7.49
N VAL A 244 -11.21 0.44 7.50
CA VAL A 244 -12.14 1.49 7.09
C VAL A 244 -11.50 2.35 6.00
N PHE A 245 -12.14 2.38 4.84
CA PHE A 245 -11.78 3.23 3.71
C PHE A 245 -12.69 4.45 3.71
N ASN A 246 -12.12 5.62 3.97
CA ASN A 246 -12.83 6.90 4.01
C ASN A 246 -12.29 7.83 2.93
N HIS A 247 -13.18 8.42 2.14
CA HIS A 247 -12.83 9.25 0.98
C HIS A 247 -11.87 8.57 -0.01
N ALA A 248 -11.90 7.23 -0.09
CA ALA A 248 -11.04 6.50 -1.01
C ALA A 248 -11.58 6.57 -2.45
N HIS A 249 -10.68 6.42 -3.42
CA HIS A 249 -11.02 6.30 -4.83
C HIS A 249 -10.63 4.91 -5.35
N VAL A 250 -11.61 4.05 -5.60
CA VAL A 250 -11.41 2.71 -6.17
C VAL A 250 -11.60 2.76 -7.68
N TYR A 251 -10.54 2.50 -8.44
CA TYR A 251 -10.55 2.67 -9.89
C TYR A 251 -9.61 1.72 -10.63
N THR A 252 -9.70 1.76 -11.94
CA THR A 252 -8.76 1.10 -12.87
C THR A 252 -8.52 1.97 -14.09
N ASN A 253 -7.31 1.89 -14.63
CA ASN A 253 -6.96 2.47 -15.92
C ASN A 253 -7.13 1.48 -17.08
N ASN A 254 -7.69 0.27 -16.82
CA ASN A 254 -7.89 -0.78 -17.80
C ASN A 254 -9.38 -1.07 -17.99
N ALA A 255 -9.96 -0.59 -19.08
CA ALA A 255 -11.38 -0.76 -19.39
C ALA A 255 -11.85 -2.24 -19.47
N SER A 256 -10.95 -3.21 -19.67
CA SER A 256 -11.30 -4.63 -19.65
C SER A 256 -11.63 -5.16 -18.25
N LEU A 257 -11.41 -4.37 -17.20
CA LEU A 257 -11.66 -4.74 -15.82
C LEU A 257 -12.99 -4.21 -15.26
N VAL A 258 -13.83 -3.57 -16.06
CA VAL A 258 -15.17 -3.14 -15.66
C VAL A 258 -15.97 -4.31 -15.07
N GLY A 259 -16.45 -4.16 -13.83
CA GLY A 259 -17.20 -5.18 -13.08
C GLY A 259 -16.40 -6.44 -12.73
N LYS A 260 -15.06 -6.37 -12.67
CA LYS A 260 -14.21 -7.56 -12.44
C LYS A 260 -13.58 -7.64 -11.06
N THR A 261 -13.83 -6.66 -10.20
CA THR A 261 -13.21 -6.62 -8.86
C THR A 261 -14.26 -6.43 -7.78
N TYR A 262 -14.13 -7.17 -6.69
CA TYR A 262 -14.95 -7.03 -5.50
C TYR A 262 -14.24 -6.13 -4.48
N LEU A 263 -15.00 -5.43 -3.65
CA LEU A 263 -14.46 -4.63 -2.53
C LEU A 263 -13.72 -5.50 -1.51
N GLY A 264 -14.14 -6.78 -1.42
CA GLY A 264 -13.41 -7.73 -0.61
C GLY A 264 -14.06 -9.12 -0.53
N ARG A 265 -13.31 -10.03 0.10
CA ARG A 265 -13.77 -11.34 0.51
C ARG A 265 -13.26 -11.71 1.91
N PRO A 266 -14.01 -12.46 2.72
CA PRO A 266 -13.61 -12.76 4.09
C PRO A 266 -12.58 -13.88 4.13
N TRP A 267 -11.33 -13.55 4.50
CA TRP A 267 -10.31 -14.59 4.71
C TRP A 267 -10.58 -15.41 5.97
N ARG A 268 -11.23 -14.78 6.98
CA ARG A 268 -11.64 -15.45 8.24
C ARG A 268 -13.08 -15.07 8.60
N PRO A 269 -13.73 -15.85 9.51
CA PRO A 269 -15.19 -15.76 9.75
C PRO A 269 -15.72 -14.44 10.27
N TYR A 270 -14.90 -13.64 10.95
CA TYR A 270 -15.30 -12.36 11.54
C TYR A 270 -14.78 -11.15 10.74
N SER A 271 -14.38 -11.35 9.50
CA SER A 271 -13.87 -10.29 8.61
C SER A 271 -14.69 -9.00 8.71
N ARG A 272 -14.00 -7.85 8.89
CA ARG A 272 -14.66 -6.56 9.13
C ARG A 272 -14.04 -5.47 8.27
N VAL A 273 -14.83 -4.96 7.31
CA VAL A 273 -14.39 -3.93 6.34
C VAL A 273 -15.53 -2.96 6.07
N VAL A 274 -15.21 -1.67 5.98
CA VAL A 274 -16.13 -0.60 5.62
C VAL A 274 -15.53 0.23 4.48
N PHE A 275 -16.33 0.53 3.46
CA PHE A 275 -16.07 1.60 2.51
C PHE A 275 -17.10 2.71 2.71
N GLN A 276 -16.63 3.93 2.97
CA GLN A 276 -17.52 5.05 3.24
C GLN A 276 -17.03 6.34 2.56
N ASN A 277 -17.98 7.21 2.17
CA ASN A 277 -17.73 8.50 1.53
C ASN A 277 -16.79 8.40 0.32
N SER A 278 -16.69 7.23 -0.28
CA SER A 278 -15.67 6.86 -1.27
C SER A 278 -16.24 6.89 -2.69
N GLN A 279 -15.37 7.15 -3.66
CA GLN A 279 -15.72 7.07 -5.07
C GLN A 279 -15.37 5.66 -5.57
N LEU A 280 -16.40 4.91 -5.98
CA LEU A 280 -16.27 3.56 -6.51
C LEU A 280 -16.56 3.60 -8.02
N SER A 281 -15.53 3.36 -8.84
CA SER A 281 -15.71 3.32 -10.29
C SER A 281 -16.40 2.03 -10.73
N ASP A 282 -16.69 1.93 -12.01
CA ASP A 282 -17.29 0.76 -12.64
C ASP A 282 -16.43 -0.51 -12.61
N VAL A 283 -15.20 -0.47 -12.11
CA VAL A 283 -14.37 -1.66 -11.85
C VAL A 283 -14.99 -2.59 -10.82
N VAL A 284 -15.78 -2.00 -9.88
CA VAL A 284 -16.42 -2.75 -8.81
C VAL A 284 -17.56 -3.61 -9.36
N HIS A 285 -17.51 -4.91 -9.06
CA HIS A 285 -18.56 -5.86 -9.42
C HIS A 285 -19.89 -5.48 -8.75
N PRO A 286 -21.05 -5.58 -9.41
CA PRO A 286 -22.35 -5.21 -8.83
C PRO A 286 -22.68 -5.91 -7.51
N GLU A 287 -22.26 -7.17 -7.32
CA GLU A 287 -22.39 -7.86 -6.04
C GLU A 287 -21.60 -7.21 -4.89
N GLY A 288 -20.62 -6.36 -5.17
CA GLY A 288 -19.77 -5.63 -4.23
C GLY A 288 -18.77 -6.51 -3.50
N TRP A 289 -19.21 -7.62 -2.95
CA TRP A 289 -18.43 -8.51 -2.08
C TRP A 289 -18.54 -9.96 -2.54
N LYS A 290 -17.58 -10.82 -2.14
CA LYS A 290 -17.58 -12.23 -2.54
C LYS A 290 -17.32 -13.13 -1.33
N ARG A 291 -17.91 -14.32 -1.29
CA ARG A 291 -17.51 -15.38 -0.35
C ARG A 291 -16.09 -15.83 -0.66
N TRP A 292 -15.35 -16.29 0.35
CA TRP A 292 -14.01 -16.87 0.14
C TRP A 292 -14.08 -18.13 -0.73
N ASN A 293 -15.02 -19.00 -0.38
CA ASN A 293 -15.44 -20.16 -1.16
C ASN A 293 -16.94 -20.41 -0.95
N ASN A 294 -17.51 -21.40 -1.59
CA ASN A 294 -18.95 -21.69 -1.49
C ASN A 294 -19.42 -22.05 -0.09
N ASP A 295 -18.54 -22.66 0.73
CA ASP A 295 -18.86 -23.13 2.08
C ASP A 295 -18.59 -22.05 3.15
N THR A 296 -18.19 -20.83 2.74
CA THR A 296 -17.89 -19.75 3.70
C THR A 296 -19.16 -19.37 4.48
N ASN A 297 -19.15 -19.57 5.81
CA ASN A 297 -20.14 -18.98 6.69
C ASN A 297 -19.98 -17.44 6.71
N THR A 298 -21.08 -16.73 6.52
CA THR A 298 -21.10 -15.27 6.43
C THR A 298 -21.81 -14.59 7.61
N ASP A 299 -22.28 -15.34 8.60
CA ASP A 299 -23.13 -14.84 9.69
C ASP A 299 -22.44 -13.80 10.59
N SER A 300 -21.11 -13.93 10.76
CA SER A 300 -20.31 -13.03 11.59
C SER A 300 -19.49 -12.00 10.78
N ILE A 301 -19.72 -11.92 9.46
CA ILE A 301 -19.01 -10.98 8.59
C ILE A 301 -19.62 -9.59 8.73
N TYR A 302 -18.76 -8.58 8.86
CA TYR A 302 -19.17 -7.19 8.94
C TYR A 302 -18.64 -6.41 7.72
N TYR A 303 -19.35 -6.54 6.59
CA TYR A 303 -19.10 -5.79 5.39
C TYR A 303 -20.14 -4.70 5.22
N LYS A 304 -19.71 -3.45 5.29
CA LYS A 304 -20.61 -2.30 5.28
C LYS A 304 -20.15 -1.23 4.30
N GLU A 305 -21.14 -0.50 3.81
CA GLU A 305 -20.95 0.66 2.95
C GLU A 305 -21.73 1.85 3.51
N PHE A 306 -21.23 3.09 3.27
CA PHE A 306 -21.92 4.30 3.68
C PHE A 306 -21.59 5.44 2.73
N SER A 307 -22.62 6.08 2.16
CA SER A 307 -22.49 7.32 1.37
C SER A 307 -21.44 7.28 0.26
N ASN A 308 -21.20 6.11 -0.35
CA ASN A 308 -20.30 5.98 -1.48
C ASN A 308 -20.97 6.53 -2.76
N SER A 309 -20.15 6.94 -3.73
CA SER A 309 -20.57 7.51 -5.01
C SER A 309 -19.93 6.78 -6.20
N GLY A 310 -20.39 7.07 -7.39
CA GLY A 310 -19.90 6.49 -8.63
C GLY A 310 -20.64 5.22 -9.06
N PRO A 311 -20.40 4.72 -10.27
CA PRO A 311 -21.14 3.58 -10.85
C PRO A 311 -20.97 2.28 -10.08
N GLY A 312 -19.82 2.08 -9.39
CA GLY A 312 -19.58 0.92 -8.55
C GLY A 312 -20.27 0.97 -7.19
N ALA A 313 -20.92 2.07 -6.82
CA ALA A 313 -21.64 2.24 -5.55
C ALA A 313 -23.11 1.82 -5.60
N ALA A 314 -23.62 1.35 -6.74
CA ALA A 314 -25.00 0.87 -6.86
C ALA A 314 -25.26 -0.32 -5.91
N LEU A 315 -26.40 -0.32 -5.20
CA LEU A 315 -26.70 -1.24 -4.10
C LEU A 315 -27.67 -2.36 -4.46
N ASP A 316 -28.35 -2.25 -5.57
CA ASP A 316 -29.45 -3.11 -6.00
C ASP A 316 -29.07 -4.59 -6.20
N GLN A 317 -27.80 -4.87 -6.45
CA GLN A 317 -27.26 -6.22 -6.66
C GLN A 317 -26.28 -6.66 -5.59
N ARG A 318 -26.13 -5.91 -4.48
CA ARG A 318 -25.21 -6.27 -3.39
C ARG A 318 -25.58 -7.60 -2.76
N VAL A 319 -24.58 -8.39 -2.43
CA VAL A 319 -24.79 -9.69 -1.73
C VAL A 319 -25.48 -9.48 -0.38
N SER A 320 -26.32 -10.43 0.00
CA SER A 320 -27.16 -10.34 1.21
C SER A 320 -26.40 -10.30 2.53
N PHE A 321 -25.13 -10.76 2.55
CA PHE A 321 -24.30 -10.72 3.77
C PHE A 321 -23.51 -9.40 3.94
N SER A 322 -23.70 -8.44 3.04
CA SER A 322 -23.25 -7.06 3.22
C SER A 322 -24.41 -6.13 3.59
N GLY A 323 -24.13 -4.89 3.92
CA GLY A 323 -25.21 -3.94 4.26
C GLY A 323 -24.74 -2.50 4.31
N GLN A 324 -25.72 -1.62 4.59
CA GLN A 324 -25.48 -0.19 4.72
C GLN A 324 -25.36 0.21 6.20
N LEU A 325 -24.56 1.23 6.48
CA LEU A 325 -24.53 1.92 7.77
C LEU A 325 -25.50 3.09 7.78
N ASN A 326 -26.02 3.42 8.97
CA ASN A 326 -26.84 4.62 9.17
C ASN A 326 -26.00 5.87 9.47
N LYS A 327 -24.74 5.69 9.85
CA LYS A 327 -23.75 6.76 10.09
C LYS A 327 -22.35 6.24 9.75
N ALA A 328 -21.48 7.17 9.39
CA ALA A 328 -20.06 6.83 9.18
C ALA A 328 -19.39 6.31 10.44
N VAL A 329 -18.43 5.41 10.28
CA VAL A 329 -17.44 5.07 11.30
C VAL A 329 -16.50 6.27 11.46
N THR A 330 -16.14 6.61 12.68
CA THR A 330 -15.20 7.70 12.94
C THR A 330 -13.76 7.18 12.98
N ILE A 331 -12.81 8.04 12.68
CA ILE A 331 -11.39 7.69 12.79
C ILE A 331 -11.01 7.33 14.24
N SER A 332 -11.66 7.94 15.23
CA SER A 332 -11.48 7.62 16.65
C SER A 332 -11.99 6.22 17.03
N ASP A 333 -12.98 5.69 16.33
CA ASP A 333 -13.42 4.29 16.52
C ASP A 333 -12.30 3.28 16.15
N ILE A 334 -11.37 3.69 15.30
CA ILE A 334 -10.29 2.83 14.77
C ILE A 334 -8.97 3.12 15.48
N LEU A 335 -8.57 4.41 15.58
CA LEU A 335 -7.27 4.80 16.07
C LEU A 335 -7.27 5.25 17.54
N GLY A 336 -8.46 5.37 18.16
CA GLY A 336 -8.64 5.84 19.53
C GLY A 336 -8.98 7.33 19.61
N GLU A 337 -9.65 7.74 20.69
CA GLU A 337 -10.19 9.10 20.89
C GLU A 337 -9.12 10.21 20.81
N ASN A 338 -7.88 9.91 21.20
CA ASN A 338 -6.79 10.89 21.24
C ASN A 338 -5.84 10.78 20.03
N TYR A 339 -6.27 10.16 18.93
CA TYR A 339 -5.42 9.88 17.77
C TYR A 339 -4.67 11.13 17.26
N GLU A 340 -5.27 12.32 17.29
CA GLU A 340 -4.67 13.56 16.80
C GLU A 340 -3.40 13.96 17.57
N SER A 341 -3.29 13.55 18.85
CA SER A 341 -2.14 13.80 19.70
C SER A 341 -1.07 12.72 19.65
N GLU A 342 -1.37 11.62 18.99
CA GLU A 342 -0.44 10.49 18.84
C GLU A 342 0.74 10.88 17.93
N TRP A 343 1.96 10.62 18.39
CA TRP A 343 3.17 11.00 17.66
C TRP A 343 3.20 10.52 16.21
N TRP A 344 2.70 9.32 15.94
CA TRP A 344 2.71 8.70 14.62
C TRP A 344 1.62 9.23 13.68
N VAL A 345 0.66 10.01 14.17
CA VAL A 345 -0.38 10.66 13.36
C VAL A 345 0.07 12.04 12.91
N ASP A 346 0.04 12.29 11.60
CA ASP A 346 0.23 13.62 11.03
C ASP A 346 -1.10 14.14 10.46
N THR A 347 -1.81 14.93 11.25
CA THR A 347 -3.15 15.47 10.91
C THR A 347 -3.15 16.38 9.68
N LYS A 348 -2.00 16.85 9.21
CA LYS A 348 -1.89 17.62 7.97
C LYS A 348 -2.24 16.82 6.70
N TYR A 349 -2.36 15.51 6.82
CA TYR A 349 -2.72 14.62 5.71
C TYR A 349 -4.18 14.13 5.76
N LEU A 350 -4.88 14.40 6.85
CA LEU A 350 -6.29 14.08 7.04
C LEU A 350 -7.22 15.09 6.36
#